data_7d1d135526d57c5c1fc60daf4fd7fd83
#
_entry.id   7d1d135526d57c5c1fc60daf4fd7fd83
#
_cell.length_a   1.000
_cell.length_b   1.000
_cell.length_c   1.000
_cell.angle_alpha   90.00
_cell.angle_beta   90.00
_cell.angle_gamma   90.00
#
_symmetry.space_group_name_H-M   'P 1'
#
loop_
_entity.id
_entity.type
_entity.pdbx_description
1 polymer ?
#
loop_
_entity_poly.entity_id
_entity_poly.type
_entity_poly.pdbx_seq_one_letter_code
_entity_poly.pdbx_strand_id
1 'polypeptide(L)'
;MKSVTSIFLFLMFVHSNSYAQLSSDKIFESFKQGERTNCSSIAFIKAALNVYGLNDLFIVEKVNDSLNKITLKNDASFNLKNDEINKAKISAGFVFIKDNCESEKITDYAILTYAVMAKYKQIIDKEATFNKALEDLEDGAVYTPTIYKYLGFKIGKQIEKLKRQSGSEFCGVVAWSTAHAVFVCEEFMDYYGNKKSIWIKYPGRFRIIKS
;
A
#
# COMPACT_ATOMS: atom_id res chain seq x y z
N MET A 1 -5.66 -51.10 -42.80
CA MET A 1 -6.16 -50.48 -41.55
C MET A 1 -5.21 -49.34 -41.24
N LYS A 2 -5.63 -48.07 -41.46
CA LYS A 2 -4.81 -46.86 -41.12
C LYS A 2 -5.34 -46.33 -39.81
N SER A 3 -4.49 -46.36 -38.74
CA SER A 3 -4.78 -45.75 -37.44
C SER A 3 -4.65 -44.25 -37.54
N VAL A 4 -5.73 -43.52 -37.25
CA VAL A 4 -5.74 -42.08 -37.12
C VAL A 4 -5.54 -41.73 -35.65
N THR A 5 -4.32 -41.29 -35.32
CA THR A 5 -4.00 -40.81 -33.96
C THR A 5 -4.49 -39.38 -33.85
N SER A 6 -5.60 -39.19 -33.13
CA SER A 6 -6.16 -37.87 -32.82
C SER A 6 -5.31 -37.20 -31.74
N ILE A 7 -4.57 -36.15 -32.10
CA ILE A 7 -3.82 -35.30 -31.14
C ILE A 7 -4.81 -34.30 -30.55
N PHE A 8 -5.20 -34.50 -29.30
CA PHE A 8 -5.99 -33.54 -28.50
C PHE A 8 -5.05 -32.42 -28.03
N LEU A 9 -5.10 -31.28 -28.71
CA LEU A 9 -4.37 -30.07 -28.31
C LEU A 9 -5.13 -29.42 -27.13
N PHE A 10 -4.63 -29.64 -25.92
CA PHE A 10 -5.16 -29.01 -24.70
C PHE A 10 -4.67 -27.57 -24.63
N LEU A 11 -5.48 -26.64 -25.15
CA LEU A 11 -5.26 -25.19 -25.01
C LEU A 11 -5.48 -24.80 -23.55
N MET A 12 -4.41 -24.71 -22.78
CA MET A 12 -4.43 -24.07 -21.48
C MET A 12 -4.66 -22.57 -21.68
N PHE A 13 -5.89 -22.11 -21.47
CA PHE A 13 -6.19 -20.70 -21.31
C PHE A 13 -5.57 -20.22 -19.98
N VAL A 14 -4.37 -19.67 -20.07
CA VAL A 14 -3.81 -18.88 -18.98
C VAL A 14 -4.64 -17.59 -18.89
N HIS A 15 -5.62 -17.58 -17.98
CA HIS A 15 -6.30 -16.36 -17.61
C HIS A 15 -5.28 -15.48 -16.89
N SER A 16 -4.59 -14.62 -17.60
CA SER A 16 -3.88 -13.50 -17.02
C SER A 16 -4.95 -12.54 -16.47
N ASN A 17 -5.24 -12.63 -15.17
CA ASN A 17 -5.98 -11.60 -14.47
C ASN A 17 -5.12 -10.33 -14.50
N SER A 18 -5.27 -9.54 -15.56
CA SER A 18 -4.77 -8.19 -15.62
C SER A 18 -5.60 -7.37 -14.63
N TYR A 19 -5.14 -7.29 -13.38
CA TYR A 19 -5.72 -6.36 -12.42
C TYR A 19 -5.52 -4.96 -12.98
N ALA A 20 -6.63 -4.30 -13.34
CA ALA A 20 -6.61 -2.94 -13.82
C ALA A 20 -5.93 -2.04 -12.77
N GLN A 21 -4.96 -1.25 -13.20
CA GLN A 21 -4.32 -0.26 -12.36
C GLN A 21 -5.40 0.65 -11.77
N LEU A 22 -5.40 0.82 -10.46
CA LEU A 22 -6.35 1.67 -9.78
C LEU A 22 -6.07 3.14 -10.12
N SER A 23 -7.08 3.85 -10.66
CA SER A 23 -6.87 5.25 -11.04
C SER A 23 -6.54 6.12 -9.84
N SER A 24 -5.71 7.13 -10.05
CA SER A 24 -5.32 8.08 -9.01
C SER A 24 -6.51 8.80 -8.38
N ASP A 25 -7.53 9.15 -9.19
CA ASP A 25 -8.74 9.82 -8.71
C ASP A 25 -9.50 8.97 -7.70
N LYS A 26 -9.66 7.68 -7.96
CA LYS A 26 -10.30 6.76 -7.01
C LYS A 26 -9.54 6.66 -5.69
N ILE A 27 -8.20 6.72 -5.73
CA ILE A 27 -7.35 6.72 -4.53
C ILE A 27 -7.44 8.05 -3.78
N PHE A 28 -7.42 9.19 -4.49
CA PHE A 28 -7.61 10.50 -3.86
C PHE A 28 -8.95 10.60 -3.12
N GLU A 29 -10.01 10.02 -3.72
CA GLU A 29 -11.39 10.14 -3.28
C GLU A 29 -11.86 9.03 -2.33
N SER A 30 -11.02 8.04 -1.99
CA SER A 30 -11.42 6.90 -1.16
C SER A 30 -11.36 7.20 0.33
N PHE A 31 -10.20 7.55 0.85
CA PHE A 31 -10.00 7.81 2.27
C PHE A 31 -8.99 8.92 2.52
N LYS A 32 -9.04 9.48 3.72
CA LYS A 32 -8.09 10.50 4.20
C LYS A 32 -7.64 10.22 5.62
N GLN A 33 -6.63 10.95 6.03
CA GLN A 33 -6.20 11.02 7.42
C GLN A 33 -7.32 11.59 8.29
N GLY A 34 -7.57 10.93 9.42
CA GLY A 34 -8.42 11.45 10.48
C GLY A 34 -7.60 12.30 11.47
N GLU A 35 -7.83 12.08 12.75
CA GLU A 35 -7.18 12.82 13.85
C GLU A 35 -5.77 12.34 14.20
N ARG A 36 -5.29 11.28 13.52
CA ARG A 36 -3.96 10.69 13.77
C ARG A 36 -2.85 11.41 13.01
N THR A 37 -1.60 11.26 13.45
CA THR A 37 -0.42 11.86 12.78
C THR A 37 0.26 10.91 11.79
N ASN A 38 -0.49 10.01 11.19
CA ASN A 38 -0.04 8.91 10.33
C ASN A 38 0.09 9.26 8.83
N CYS A 39 0.36 10.53 8.51
CA CYS A 39 0.46 11.00 7.12
C CYS A 39 1.45 10.21 6.26
N SER A 40 2.59 9.80 6.83
CA SER A 40 3.60 8.98 6.14
C SER A 40 3.03 7.63 5.70
N SER A 41 2.29 6.96 6.60
CA SER A 41 1.66 5.66 6.32
C SER A 41 0.59 5.79 5.24
N ILE A 42 -0.27 6.81 5.31
CA ILE A 42 -1.32 7.08 4.33
C ILE A 42 -0.73 7.39 2.95
N ALA A 43 0.25 8.28 2.89
CA ALA A 43 0.91 8.64 1.64
C ALA A 43 1.55 7.42 0.97
N PHE A 44 2.21 6.58 1.75
CA PHE A 44 2.84 5.36 1.25
C PHE A 44 1.81 4.31 0.79
N ILE A 45 0.75 4.08 1.56
CA ILE A 45 -0.32 3.13 1.19
C ILE A 45 -1.00 3.60 -0.10
N LYS A 46 -1.37 4.87 -0.22
CA LYS A 46 -1.97 5.41 -1.44
C LYS A 46 -1.07 5.26 -2.66
N ALA A 47 0.23 5.56 -2.50
CA ALA A 47 1.22 5.39 -3.56
C ALA A 47 1.37 3.91 -3.97
N ALA A 48 1.37 2.99 -3.00
CA ALA A 48 1.46 1.56 -3.25
C ALA A 48 0.21 1.02 -3.96
N LEU A 49 -0.98 1.42 -3.53
CA LEU A 49 -2.25 1.08 -4.17
C LEU A 49 -2.33 1.60 -5.61
N ASN A 50 -1.81 2.79 -5.87
CA ASN A 50 -1.79 3.37 -7.22
C ASN A 50 -0.94 2.53 -8.19
N VAL A 51 0.17 1.97 -7.73
CA VAL A 51 1.09 1.19 -8.58
C VAL A 51 0.65 -0.27 -8.72
N TYR A 52 0.21 -0.88 -7.62
CA TYR A 52 -0.09 -2.32 -7.57
C TYR A 52 -1.59 -2.64 -7.67
N GLY A 53 -2.47 -1.67 -7.42
CA GLY A 53 -3.91 -1.91 -7.32
C GLY A 53 -4.30 -2.66 -6.04
N LEU A 54 -5.51 -3.21 -6.06
CA LEU A 54 -6.01 -4.07 -4.98
C LEU A 54 -5.51 -5.50 -5.18
N ASN A 55 -5.12 -6.15 -4.09
CA ASN A 55 -4.70 -7.57 -4.03
C ASN A 55 -3.34 -7.93 -4.67
N ASP A 56 -2.52 -6.95 -5.07
CA ASP A 56 -1.18 -7.22 -5.64
C ASP A 56 -0.01 -6.67 -4.78
N LEU A 57 -0.28 -6.09 -3.61
CA LEU A 57 0.78 -5.63 -2.70
C LEU A 57 1.47 -6.78 -1.96
N PHE A 58 0.71 -7.80 -1.61
CA PHE A 58 1.13 -9.01 -0.90
C PHE A 58 0.13 -10.14 -1.15
N ILE A 59 0.52 -11.37 -0.87
CA ILE A 59 -0.36 -12.53 -0.96
C ILE A 59 -1.02 -12.74 0.41
N VAL A 60 -2.33 -13.03 0.40
CA VAL A 60 -3.11 -13.38 1.60
C VAL A 60 -3.64 -14.79 1.42
N GLU A 61 -3.25 -15.70 2.31
CA GLU A 61 -3.74 -17.08 2.37
C GLU A 61 -4.51 -17.26 3.69
N LYS A 62 -5.81 -17.59 3.59
CA LYS A 62 -6.62 -17.89 4.79
C LYS A 62 -6.17 -19.22 5.39
N VAL A 63 -5.63 -19.20 6.60
CA VAL A 63 -5.23 -20.40 7.35
C VAL A 63 -6.43 -20.99 8.07
N ASN A 64 -7.23 -20.13 8.72
CA ASN A 64 -8.51 -20.47 9.37
C ASN A 64 -9.35 -19.20 9.53
N ASP A 65 -10.48 -19.27 10.24
CA ASP A 65 -11.40 -18.13 10.37
C ASP A 65 -10.85 -16.94 11.15
N SER A 66 -9.76 -17.11 11.90
CA SER A 66 -9.14 -16.03 12.71
C SER A 66 -7.72 -15.69 12.31
N LEU A 67 -7.13 -16.41 11.33
CA LEU A 67 -5.71 -16.29 11.01
C LEU A 67 -5.47 -16.29 9.51
N ASN A 68 -4.71 -15.32 9.04
CA ASN A 68 -4.24 -15.21 7.67
C ASN A 68 -2.71 -15.31 7.63
N LYS A 69 -2.17 -16.00 6.62
CA LYS A 69 -0.75 -15.96 6.29
C LYS A 69 -0.53 -14.91 5.23
N ILE A 70 0.40 -14.00 5.49
CA ILE A 70 0.79 -12.94 4.58
C ILE A 70 2.15 -13.27 4.00
N THR A 71 2.32 -13.13 2.68
CA THR A 71 3.62 -13.21 2.01
C THR A 71 3.90 -11.92 1.25
N LEU A 72 4.98 -11.24 1.61
CA LEU A 72 5.40 -9.98 1.02
C LEU A 72 6.21 -10.18 -0.27
N LYS A 73 6.44 -9.10 -1.03
CA LYS A 73 7.23 -9.09 -2.27
C LYS A 73 8.73 -9.41 -2.09
N ASN A 74 9.22 -9.47 -0.87
CA ASN A 74 10.59 -9.92 -0.52
C ASN A 74 10.63 -11.35 0.03
N ASP A 75 9.56 -12.13 -0.20
CA ASP A 75 9.37 -13.51 0.25
C ASP A 75 9.25 -13.70 1.78
N ALA A 76 9.24 -12.62 2.55
CA ALA A 76 8.97 -12.70 3.98
C ALA A 76 7.51 -13.12 4.21
N SER A 77 7.31 -14.13 5.07
CA SER A 77 5.98 -14.65 5.41
C SER A 77 5.76 -14.60 6.92
N PHE A 78 4.55 -14.25 7.32
CA PHE A 78 4.13 -14.22 8.72
C PHE A 78 2.62 -14.36 8.86
N ASN A 79 2.18 -14.65 10.06
CA ASN A 79 0.78 -14.76 10.39
C ASN A 79 0.22 -13.43 10.89
N LEU A 80 -0.98 -13.08 10.43
CA LEU A 80 -1.74 -11.90 10.84
C LEU A 80 -3.13 -12.34 11.31
N LYS A 81 -3.48 -12.01 12.56
CA LYS A 81 -4.77 -12.36 13.16
C LYS A 81 -5.84 -11.35 12.79
N ASN A 82 -7.10 -11.77 12.76
CA ASN A 82 -8.23 -10.86 12.51
C ASN A 82 -8.39 -9.81 13.62
N ASP A 83 -8.06 -10.11 14.88
CA ASP A 83 -8.05 -9.12 15.96
C ASP A 83 -6.95 -8.06 15.75
N GLU A 84 -5.80 -8.43 15.18
CA GLU A 84 -4.75 -7.47 14.81
C GLU A 84 -5.22 -6.55 13.67
N ILE A 85 -5.97 -7.07 12.69
CA ILE A 85 -6.58 -6.25 11.62
C ILE A 85 -7.59 -5.28 12.22
N ASN A 86 -8.45 -5.72 13.15
CA ASN A 86 -9.42 -4.86 13.82
C ASN A 86 -8.74 -3.76 14.66
N LYS A 87 -7.66 -4.07 15.37
CA LYS A 87 -6.85 -3.08 16.08
C LYS A 87 -6.24 -2.08 15.11
N ALA A 88 -5.72 -2.54 13.99
CA ALA A 88 -5.16 -1.67 12.95
C ALA A 88 -6.22 -0.74 12.34
N LYS A 89 -7.47 -1.20 12.17
CA LYS A 89 -8.59 -0.36 11.70
C LYS A 89 -8.85 0.81 12.66
N ILE A 90 -8.85 0.55 13.96
CA ILE A 90 -9.06 1.57 14.99
C ILE A 90 -7.87 2.55 15.04
N SER A 91 -6.65 2.03 15.04
CA SER A 91 -5.42 2.82 15.08
C SER A 91 -5.23 3.67 13.81
N ALA A 92 -5.49 3.11 12.63
CA ALA A 92 -5.38 3.83 11.36
C ALA A 92 -6.27 5.08 11.34
N GLY A 93 -7.49 5.01 11.88
CA GLY A 93 -8.41 6.13 11.96
C GLY A 93 -8.72 6.75 10.60
N PHE A 94 -8.72 5.95 9.52
CA PHE A 94 -9.01 6.45 8.17
C PHE A 94 -10.46 6.90 8.07
N VAL A 95 -10.66 8.06 7.46
CA VAL A 95 -11.98 8.64 7.24
C VAL A 95 -12.35 8.49 5.78
N PHE A 96 -13.53 7.92 5.50
CA PHE A 96 -14.06 7.83 4.14
C PHE A 96 -14.31 9.22 3.57
N ILE A 97 -13.99 9.43 2.29
CA ILE A 97 -14.27 10.68 1.56
C ILE A 97 -15.57 10.52 0.77
N LYS A 98 -15.72 9.40 0.07
CA LYS A 98 -16.94 9.05 -0.67
C LYS A 98 -17.56 7.78 -0.10
N ASP A 99 -18.86 7.83 0.10
CA ASP A 99 -19.66 6.69 0.54
C ASP A 99 -20.17 5.90 -0.68
N ASN A 100 -19.30 5.01 -1.17
CA ASN A 100 -19.63 4.08 -2.24
C ASN A 100 -18.80 2.80 -2.12
N CYS A 101 -19.31 1.72 -2.71
CA CYS A 101 -18.73 0.37 -2.65
C CYS A 101 -17.25 0.31 -3.10
N GLU A 102 -16.83 1.16 -4.03
CA GLU A 102 -15.44 1.18 -4.52
C GLU A 102 -14.50 1.83 -3.50
N SER A 103 -14.88 2.98 -2.94
CA SER A 103 -14.14 3.66 -1.87
C SER A 103 -14.03 2.77 -0.63
N GLU A 104 -15.09 2.04 -0.30
CA GLU A 104 -15.09 1.07 0.80
C GLU A 104 -14.05 -0.03 0.57
N LYS A 105 -14.05 -0.68 -0.60
CA LYS A 105 -13.06 -1.72 -0.95
C LYS A 105 -11.62 -1.20 -0.90
N ILE A 106 -11.37 0.01 -1.41
CA ILE A 106 -10.05 0.63 -1.38
C ILE A 106 -9.63 0.88 0.06
N THR A 107 -10.52 1.42 0.89
CA THR A 107 -10.24 1.74 2.29
C THR A 107 -10.03 0.48 3.12
N ASP A 108 -10.82 -0.57 2.93
CA ASP A 108 -10.66 -1.85 3.63
C ASP A 108 -9.30 -2.49 3.28
N TYR A 109 -8.91 -2.46 2.00
CA TYR A 109 -7.60 -2.97 1.61
C TYR A 109 -6.45 -2.08 2.12
N ALA A 110 -6.66 -0.76 2.23
CA ALA A 110 -5.70 0.15 2.86
C ALA A 110 -5.53 -0.15 4.36
N ILE A 111 -6.62 -0.46 5.08
CA ILE A 111 -6.59 -0.88 6.49
C ILE A 111 -5.84 -2.21 6.64
N LEU A 112 -6.11 -3.19 5.78
CA LEU A 112 -5.36 -4.44 5.76
C LEU A 112 -3.87 -4.18 5.50
N THR A 113 -3.54 -3.30 4.55
CA THR A 113 -2.16 -2.91 4.25
C THR A 113 -1.49 -2.26 5.47
N TYR A 114 -2.20 -1.41 6.20
CA TYR A 114 -1.70 -0.80 7.44
C TYR A 114 -1.43 -1.86 8.53
N ALA A 115 -2.32 -2.86 8.67
CA ALA A 115 -2.11 -3.99 9.57
C ALA A 115 -0.87 -4.83 9.20
N VAL A 116 -0.68 -5.09 7.90
CA VAL A 116 0.49 -5.79 7.36
C VAL A 116 1.78 -5.01 7.65
N MET A 117 1.77 -3.70 7.45
CA MET A 117 2.90 -2.82 7.77
C MET A 117 3.25 -2.87 9.25
N ALA A 118 2.25 -2.77 10.14
CA ALA A 118 2.45 -2.85 11.59
C ALA A 118 3.02 -4.20 12.01
N LYS A 119 2.48 -5.29 11.45
CA LYS A 119 2.98 -6.65 11.76
C LYS A 119 4.40 -6.86 11.30
N TYR A 120 4.72 -6.43 10.09
CA TYR A 120 6.08 -6.58 9.59
C TYR A 120 7.06 -5.62 10.29
N LYS A 121 6.61 -4.40 10.66
CA LYS A 121 7.39 -3.50 11.52
C LYS A 121 7.71 -4.16 12.85
N GLN A 122 6.72 -4.77 13.52
CA GLN A 122 6.94 -5.52 14.76
C GLN A 122 8.08 -6.54 14.61
N ILE A 123 8.11 -7.26 13.48
CA ILE A 123 9.10 -8.32 13.22
C ILE A 123 10.49 -7.75 12.96
N ILE A 124 10.63 -6.79 12.04
CA ILE A 124 11.94 -6.32 11.58
C ILE A 124 12.59 -5.32 12.53
N ASP A 125 11.80 -4.50 13.23
CA ASP A 125 12.30 -3.54 14.21
C ASP A 125 12.35 -4.17 15.63
N LYS A 126 11.93 -5.45 15.76
CA LYS A 126 11.88 -6.21 17.03
C LYS A 126 11.05 -5.52 18.12
N GLU A 127 9.92 -4.93 17.72
CA GLU A 127 9.00 -4.31 18.66
C GLU A 127 8.42 -5.35 19.62
N ALA A 128 8.26 -4.97 20.89
CA ALA A 128 7.79 -5.88 21.92
C ALA A 128 6.39 -6.42 21.65
N THR A 129 5.52 -5.61 21.03
CA THR A 129 4.13 -5.97 20.74
C THR A 129 3.66 -5.39 19.41
N PHE A 130 2.59 -5.98 18.87
CA PHE A 130 1.90 -5.43 17.71
C PHE A 130 1.32 -4.04 17.98
N ASN A 131 0.82 -3.81 19.21
CA ASN A 131 0.28 -2.51 19.61
C ASN A 131 1.35 -1.41 19.57
N LYS A 132 2.59 -1.71 20.01
CA LYS A 132 3.70 -0.74 19.92
C LYS A 132 4.02 -0.38 18.48
N ALA A 133 4.04 -1.35 17.58
CA ALA A 133 4.23 -1.09 16.15
C ALA A 133 3.10 -0.24 15.55
N LEU A 134 1.85 -0.44 16.01
CA LEU A 134 0.71 0.42 15.62
C LEU A 134 0.86 1.85 16.13
N GLU A 135 1.21 2.03 17.39
CA GLU A 135 1.45 3.36 17.99
C GLU A 135 2.49 4.14 17.19
N ASP A 136 3.62 3.52 16.82
CA ASP A 136 4.66 4.16 16.04
C ASP A 136 4.19 4.57 14.63
N LEU A 137 3.28 3.81 14.02
CA LEU A 137 2.67 4.16 12.74
C LEU A 137 1.63 5.27 12.88
N GLU A 138 0.95 5.34 14.03
CA GLU A 138 -0.16 6.25 14.32
C GLU A 138 0.32 7.66 14.68
N ASP A 139 1.37 7.77 15.50
CA ASP A 139 1.86 9.03 16.05
C ASP A 139 3.00 9.68 15.25
N GLY A 140 3.29 9.16 14.06
CA GLY A 140 4.26 9.73 13.14
C GLY A 140 5.72 9.43 13.49
N ALA A 141 5.99 8.52 14.42
CA ALA A 141 7.34 8.08 14.76
C ALA A 141 8.07 7.39 13.60
N VAL A 142 7.34 6.98 12.57
CA VAL A 142 7.92 6.30 11.40
C VAL A 142 8.59 7.28 10.46
N TYR A 143 9.88 7.02 10.18
CA TYR A 143 10.67 7.83 9.25
C TYR A 143 10.25 7.59 7.80
N THR A 144 9.60 8.57 7.17
CA THR A 144 9.04 8.48 5.81
C THR A 144 10.04 7.96 4.76
N PRO A 145 11.32 8.38 4.72
CA PRO A 145 12.30 7.90 3.76
C PRO A 145 12.56 6.39 3.75
N THR A 146 12.15 5.67 4.79
CA THR A 146 12.36 4.23 4.93
C THR A 146 11.08 3.42 5.18
N ILE A 147 9.92 4.05 5.13
CA ILE A 147 8.62 3.42 5.41
C ILE A 147 8.34 2.21 4.51
N TYR A 148 8.84 2.23 3.28
CA TYR A 148 8.67 1.17 2.28
C TYR A 148 9.16 -0.21 2.76
N LYS A 149 10.12 -0.24 3.70
CA LYS A 149 10.62 -1.48 4.30
C LYS A 149 9.52 -2.31 4.97
N TYR A 150 8.48 -1.64 5.49
CA TYR A 150 7.36 -2.30 6.18
C TYR A 150 6.37 -3.04 5.25
N LEU A 151 6.51 -2.90 3.94
CA LEU A 151 5.89 -3.80 2.95
C LEU A 151 6.91 -4.69 2.23
N GLY A 152 8.14 -4.80 2.76
CA GLY A 152 9.19 -5.62 2.17
C GLY A 152 9.76 -5.04 0.87
N PHE A 153 9.50 -3.77 0.55
CA PHE A 153 10.01 -3.13 -0.65
C PHE A 153 11.49 -2.79 -0.51
N LYS A 154 12.24 -2.81 -1.63
CA LYS A 154 13.67 -2.55 -1.69
C LYS A 154 13.98 -1.45 -2.70
N ILE A 155 14.99 -0.62 -2.37
CA ILE A 155 15.55 0.36 -3.31
C ILE A 155 16.13 -0.39 -4.52
N GLY A 156 15.92 0.16 -5.71
CA GLY A 156 16.35 -0.44 -6.97
C GLY A 156 15.49 -1.60 -7.48
N LYS A 157 14.45 -2.00 -6.71
CA LYS A 157 13.43 -2.98 -7.15
C LYS A 157 12.04 -2.34 -7.19
N GLN A 158 11.45 -2.07 -6.04
CA GLN A 158 10.14 -1.43 -5.95
C GLN A 158 10.22 0.07 -5.61
N ILE A 159 11.40 0.57 -5.20
CA ILE A 159 11.60 1.96 -4.80
C ILE A 159 12.67 2.62 -5.65
N GLU A 160 12.29 3.69 -6.32
CA GLU A 160 13.16 4.63 -7.01
C GLU A 160 13.29 5.92 -6.21
N LYS A 161 14.52 6.31 -5.84
CA LYS A 161 14.76 7.60 -5.20
C LYS A 161 14.72 8.70 -6.24
N LEU A 162 13.89 9.71 -6.02
CA LEU A 162 13.78 10.86 -6.91
C LEU A 162 14.64 12.02 -6.42
N LYS A 163 15.16 12.82 -7.39
CA LYS A 163 15.81 14.07 -7.09
C LYS A 163 14.78 15.09 -6.57
N ARG A 164 15.24 16.06 -5.79
CA ARG A 164 14.40 17.17 -5.35
C ARG A 164 13.73 17.85 -6.54
N GLN A 165 12.42 18.06 -6.46
CA GLN A 165 11.59 18.72 -7.47
C GLN A 165 11.32 17.89 -8.75
N SER A 166 11.82 16.65 -8.86
CA SER A 166 11.43 15.76 -9.94
C SER A 166 10.29 14.83 -9.50
N GLY A 167 9.62 14.21 -10.44
CA GLY A 167 8.64 13.15 -10.20
C GLY A 167 7.20 13.62 -10.06
N SER A 168 6.91 14.92 -10.27
CA SER A 168 5.52 15.40 -10.30
C SER A 168 4.74 14.86 -11.50
N GLU A 169 5.44 14.49 -12.56
CA GLU A 169 4.89 13.86 -13.76
C GLU A 169 4.57 12.37 -13.58
N PHE A 170 4.97 11.78 -12.46
CA PHE A 170 4.77 10.36 -12.16
C PHE A 170 3.65 10.15 -11.14
N CYS A 171 3.05 8.97 -11.23
CA CYS A 171 2.20 8.42 -10.19
C CYS A 171 2.98 7.50 -9.24
N GLY A 172 2.37 7.15 -8.09
CA GLY A 172 3.01 6.30 -7.08
C GLY A 172 4.13 7.00 -6.30
N VAL A 173 4.11 8.32 -6.22
CA VAL A 173 5.13 9.10 -5.52
C VAL A 173 4.71 9.39 -4.08
N VAL A 174 5.65 9.20 -3.14
CA VAL A 174 5.58 9.70 -1.78
C VAL A 174 6.51 10.89 -1.69
N ALA A 175 5.97 12.04 -1.31
CA ALA A 175 6.74 13.26 -1.09
C ALA A 175 6.59 13.72 0.36
N TRP A 176 7.66 14.24 0.97
CA TRP A 176 7.64 14.65 2.37
C TRP A 176 8.51 15.86 2.68
N SER A 177 8.13 16.55 3.74
CA SER A 177 8.90 17.55 4.45
C SER A 177 9.11 17.11 5.90
N THR A 178 9.66 17.98 6.73
CA THR A 178 9.75 17.72 8.18
C THR A 178 8.39 17.70 8.88
N ALA A 179 7.37 18.30 8.28
CA ALA A 179 6.06 18.46 8.91
C ALA A 179 4.98 17.54 8.34
N HIS A 180 5.11 17.08 7.09
CA HIS A 180 4.03 16.35 6.42
C HIS A 180 4.52 15.48 5.28
N ALA A 181 3.82 14.36 5.04
CA ALA A 181 4.00 13.48 3.89
C ALA A 181 2.71 13.38 3.08
N VAL A 182 2.82 13.31 1.74
CA VAL A 182 1.71 13.28 0.81
C VAL A 182 1.92 12.24 -0.29
N PHE A 183 0.84 11.64 -0.74
CA PHE A 183 0.78 10.93 -2.01
C PHE A 183 0.73 11.92 -3.15
N VAL A 184 1.51 11.65 -4.22
CA VAL A 184 1.57 12.50 -5.43
C VAL A 184 1.34 11.64 -6.67
N CYS A 185 0.55 12.15 -7.59
CA CYS A 185 0.32 11.59 -8.91
C CYS A 185 -0.05 12.71 -9.90
N GLU A 186 0.66 12.79 -11.04
CA GLU A 186 0.36 13.71 -12.15
C GLU A 186 0.15 15.16 -11.73
N GLU A 187 1.12 15.75 -11.06
CA GLU A 187 1.09 17.14 -10.57
C GLU A 187 0.06 17.43 -9.46
N PHE A 188 -0.67 16.40 -9.00
CA PHE A 188 -1.58 16.52 -7.86
C PHE A 188 -1.02 15.84 -6.62
N MET A 189 -1.36 16.41 -5.48
CA MET A 189 -1.05 15.83 -4.17
C MET A 189 -2.32 15.62 -3.35
N ASP A 190 -2.28 14.61 -2.49
CA ASP A 190 -3.30 14.39 -1.48
C ASP A 190 -3.03 15.27 -0.25
N TYR A 191 -3.69 16.40 -0.18
CA TYR A 191 -3.60 17.29 0.97
C TYR A 191 -4.80 17.10 1.89
N TYR A 192 -4.64 16.21 2.87
CA TYR A 192 -5.69 15.82 3.82
C TYR A 192 -7.01 15.38 3.16
N GLY A 193 -6.91 14.54 2.12
CA GLY A 193 -8.07 14.05 1.36
C GLY A 193 -8.57 15.01 0.27
N ASN A 194 -7.89 16.13 0.07
CA ASN A 194 -8.19 17.06 -1.02
C ASN A 194 -7.16 16.91 -2.13
N LYS A 195 -7.60 16.59 -3.34
CA LYS A 195 -6.77 16.60 -4.53
C LYS A 195 -6.41 18.05 -4.87
N LYS A 196 -5.15 18.44 -4.71
CA LYS A 196 -4.64 19.79 -4.97
C LYS A 196 -3.44 19.73 -5.89
N SER A 197 -3.26 20.74 -6.75
CA SER A 197 -2.01 20.91 -7.49
C SER A 197 -0.84 21.07 -6.53
N ILE A 198 0.32 20.56 -6.91
CA ILE A 198 1.54 20.65 -6.09
C ILE A 198 1.99 22.10 -6.01
N TRP A 199 1.88 22.69 -4.83
CA TRP A 199 2.32 24.05 -4.55
C TRP A 199 3.46 24.12 -3.52
N ILE A 200 3.71 23.02 -2.81
CA ILE A 200 4.78 22.92 -1.81
C ILE A 200 5.97 22.17 -2.41
N LYS A 201 7.16 22.71 -2.21
CA LYS A 201 8.41 22.03 -2.56
C LYS A 201 8.80 21.05 -1.47
N TYR A 202 8.41 19.78 -1.64
CA TYR A 202 8.84 18.71 -0.76
C TYR A 202 10.30 18.35 -1.02
N PRO A 203 11.18 18.42 -0.01
CA PRO A 203 12.62 18.14 -0.20
C PRO A 203 12.90 16.64 -0.39
N GLY A 204 12.10 15.76 0.18
CA GLY A 204 12.24 14.32 0.07
C GLY A 204 11.19 13.71 -0.83
N ARG A 205 11.59 12.75 -1.69
CA ARG A 205 10.69 12.02 -2.59
C ARG A 205 11.23 10.65 -2.92
N PHE A 206 10.35 9.69 -3.05
CA PHE A 206 10.61 8.45 -3.76
C PHE A 206 9.38 8.05 -4.57
N ARG A 207 9.58 7.25 -5.59
CA ARG A 207 8.53 6.63 -6.39
C ARG A 207 8.48 5.14 -6.14
N ILE A 208 7.27 4.59 -6.09
CA ILE A 208 7.05 3.16 -6.14
C ILE A 208 6.99 2.75 -7.60
N ILE A 209 7.71 1.71 -7.96
CA ILE A 209 7.73 1.11 -9.30
C ILE A 209 7.30 -0.35 -9.22
N LYS A 210 6.59 -0.82 -10.25
CA LYS A 210 6.21 -2.23 -10.35
C LYS A 210 7.41 -3.04 -10.84
N SER A 211 7.83 -4.03 -10.07
CA SER A 211 8.90 -4.97 -10.43
C SER A 211 8.33 -6.25 -11.01
#